data_a16a8633eb3f2dd4d008c72305724a7b
#
_entry.id   a16a8633eb3f2dd4d008c72305724a7b
#
_cell.length_a   1.000
_cell.length_b   1.000
_cell.length_c   1.000
_cell.angle_alpha   90.00
_cell.angle_beta   90.00
_cell.angle_gamma   90.00
#
_symmetry.space_group_name_H-M   'P 1'
#
loop_
_entity.id
_entity.type
_entity.pdbx_description
1 polymer ?
#
loop_
_entity_poly.entity_id
_entity_poly.type
_entity_poly.pdbx_seq_one_letter_code
_entity_poly.pdbx_strand_id
1 'polypeptide(L)'
;GKRVVIKAGDSIPVKQRKGAAELVVTCIAAQQGVIKPADDAKDQKNPLAGSVPAKPEDLSDNANSVATLFSFGNFRFLDCGDLTWNVESKLVTPVNPIGIIDVYQVNHHGLASSNNPILLGSVQPTVSVMNNGHTKGCTPQTFATLNATKSIKAMYQVHKNLRKDSENNTTDELIANKTDRDSCKGHYVKMAVSPDGDSYTISIPAHGHS
;
A
#
# COMPACT_ATOMS: atom_id res chain seq x y z
N GLY A 1 -12.10 9.33 -24.45
CA GLY A 1 -11.21 10.06 -23.54
C GLY A 1 -9.81 10.19 -24.12
N LYS A 2 -9.05 11.16 -23.67
CA LYS A 2 -7.65 11.35 -24.08
C LYS A 2 -6.74 10.47 -23.21
N ARG A 3 -5.87 9.68 -23.85
CA ARG A 3 -4.82 8.93 -23.15
C ARG A 3 -3.74 9.89 -22.65
N VAL A 4 -3.35 9.76 -21.39
CA VAL A 4 -2.25 10.52 -20.77
C VAL A 4 -1.23 9.54 -20.25
N VAL A 5 0.05 9.73 -20.58
CA VAL A 5 1.18 8.99 -20.01
C VAL A 5 1.59 9.73 -18.74
N ILE A 6 1.62 9.03 -17.63
CA ILE A 6 1.97 9.57 -16.32
C ILE A 6 3.44 9.25 -15.97
N LYS A 7 4.11 10.16 -15.26
CA LYS A 7 5.49 10.01 -14.77
C LYS A 7 5.56 10.25 -13.27
N ALA A 8 6.60 9.77 -12.63
CA ALA A 8 6.88 10.08 -11.24
C ALA A 8 7.00 11.61 -11.04
N GLY A 9 6.26 12.14 -10.08
CA GLY A 9 6.12 13.57 -9.79
C GLY A 9 4.87 14.22 -10.39
N ASP A 10 4.18 13.58 -11.34
CA ASP A 10 2.95 14.12 -11.91
C ASP A 10 1.79 14.05 -10.92
N SER A 11 0.94 15.07 -10.91
CA SER A 11 -0.34 15.02 -10.20
C SER A 11 -1.45 14.52 -11.13
N ILE A 12 -2.29 13.63 -10.62
CA ILE A 12 -3.49 13.18 -11.30
C ILE A 12 -4.61 14.17 -10.99
N PRO A 13 -5.18 14.87 -12.02
CA PRO A 13 -6.21 15.84 -11.77
C PRO A 13 -7.49 15.17 -11.28
N VAL A 14 -7.98 15.60 -10.13
CA VAL A 14 -9.21 15.10 -9.50
C VAL A 14 -10.17 16.25 -9.26
N LYS A 15 -11.49 15.97 -9.36
CA LYS A 15 -12.52 16.97 -9.08
C LYS A 15 -12.60 17.21 -7.58
N GLN A 16 -12.37 18.45 -7.16
CA GLN A 16 -12.44 18.85 -5.76
C GLN A 16 -13.89 19.03 -5.29
N ARG A 17 -14.15 18.74 -4.02
CA ARG A 17 -15.44 18.95 -3.37
C ARG A 17 -15.39 20.23 -2.55
N LYS A 18 -16.32 21.15 -2.79
CA LYS A 18 -16.45 22.39 -1.99
C LYS A 18 -16.73 22.05 -0.52
N GLY A 19 -15.98 22.69 0.39
CA GLY A 19 -16.14 22.50 1.83
C GLY A 19 -15.50 21.22 2.40
N ALA A 20 -14.66 20.55 1.62
CA ALA A 20 -13.80 19.46 2.08
C ALA A 20 -12.33 19.83 1.94
N ALA A 21 -11.44 19.07 2.58
CA ALA A 21 -10.02 19.15 2.36
C ALA A 21 -9.68 18.91 0.87
N GLU A 22 -8.54 19.41 0.43
CA GLU A 22 -8.06 19.16 -0.94
C GLU A 22 -7.59 17.72 -1.06
N LEU A 23 -8.06 17.03 -2.12
CA LEU A 23 -7.55 15.73 -2.51
C LEU A 23 -6.44 15.90 -3.54
N VAL A 24 -5.22 15.54 -3.17
CA VAL A 24 -4.07 15.50 -4.08
C VAL A 24 -3.71 14.04 -4.34
N VAL A 25 -3.58 13.67 -5.62
CA VAL A 25 -3.14 12.33 -6.04
C VAL A 25 -1.85 12.50 -6.82
N THR A 26 -0.75 12.03 -6.24
CA THR A 26 0.58 12.14 -6.83
C THR A 26 1.06 10.79 -7.32
N CYS A 27 1.51 10.71 -8.57
CA CYS A 27 2.27 9.57 -9.06
C CYS A 27 3.68 9.61 -8.44
N ILE A 28 4.01 8.64 -7.61
CA ILE A 28 5.31 8.58 -6.93
C ILE A 28 6.28 7.60 -7.59
N ALA A 29 5.79 6.68 -8.41
CA ALA A 29 6.61 5.85 -9.30
C ALA A 29 5.86 5.52 -10.58
N ALA A 30 6.60 5.41 -11.68
CA ALA A 30 6.15 4.87 -12.96
C ALA A 30 7.36 4.46 -13.79
N GLN A 31 7.26 3.32 -14.51
CA GLN A 31 8.34 2.85 -15.40
C GLN A 31 9.70 2.74 -14.68
N GLN A 32 9.72 2.22 -13.46
CA GLN A 32 10.88 2.12 -12.55
C GLN A 32 11.50 3.47 -12.14
N GLY A 33 11.00 4.60 -12.64
CA GLY A 33 11.33 5.93 -12.16
C GLY A 33 10.59 6.23 -10.86
N VAL A 34 11.22 6.93 -9.94
CA VAL A 34 10.65 7.32 -8.63
C VAL A 34 10.74 8.84 -8.44
N ILE A 35 9.86 9.38 -7.60
CA ILE A 35 9.93 10.81 -7.24
C ILE A 35 11.26 11.12 -6.57
N LYS A 36 11.72 12.35 -6.78
CA LYS A 36 12.91 12.87 -6.11
C LYS A 36 12.51 13.53 -4.78
N PRO A 37 13.35 13.44 -3.74
CA PRO A 37 13.14 14.22 -2.55
C PRO A 37 13.23 15.72 -2.87
N ALA A 38 12.56 16.54 -2.08
CA ALA A 38 12.68 17.99 -2.14
C ALA A 38 14.14 18.42 -1.86
N ASP A 39 14.53 19.58 -2.38
CA ASP A 39 15.94 20.02 -2.31
C ASP A 39 16.44 20.21 -0.88
N ASP A 40 15.56 20.65 0.02
CA ASP A 40 15.81 20.85 1.46
C ASP A 40 15.85 19.52 2.25
N ALA A 41 15.33 18.45 1.71
CA ALA A 41 15.32 17.13 2.34
C ALA A 41 16.48 16.21 1.95
N LYS A 42 17.33 16.62 1.00
CA LYS A 42 18.39 15.77 0.42
C LYS A 42 19.39 15.22 1.45
N ASP A 43 19.61 15.93 2.54
CA ASP A 43 20.54 15.55 3.61
C ASP A 43 19.88 14.65 4.68
N GLN A 44 18.57 14.46 4.64
CA GLN A 44 17.83 13.62 5.58
C GLN A 44 17.85 12.15 5.14
N LYS A 45 19.02 11.53 5.27
CA LYS A 45 19.20 10.12 4.85
C LYS A 45 18.26 9.19 5.63
N ASN A 46 17.63 8.30 4.90
CA ASN A 46 16.82 7.23 5.49
C ASN A 46 17.72 6.23 6.24
N PRO A 47 17.57 6.07 7.57
CA PRO A 47 18.42 5.17 8.35
C PRO A 47 18.26 3.68 7.98
N LEU A 48 17.17 3.33 7.29
CA LEU A 48 16.92 1.97 6.83
C LEU A 48 17.55 1.66 5.46
N ALA A 49 18.18 2.66 4.81
CA ALA A 49 18.83 2.44 3.53
C ALA A 49 19.89 1.33 3.64
N GLY A 50 19.79 0.30 2.80
CA GLY A 50 20.71 -0.83 2.80
C GLY A 50 20.52 -1.86 3.92
N SER A 51 19.52 -1.70 4.81
CA SER A 51 19.26 -2.65 5.91
C SER A 51 18.74 -4.01 5.43
N VAL A 52 18.22 -4.08 4.19
CA VAL A 52 17.71 -5.31 3.59
C VAL A 52 18.35 -5.50 2.22
N PRO A 53 18.81 -6.71 1.87
CA PRO A 53 19.43 -6.96 0.58
C PRO A 53 18.44 -6.80 -0.58
N ALA A 54 18.98 -6.35 -1.72
CA ALA A 54 18.24 -6.38 -2.97
C ALA A 54 17.93 -7.82 -3.38
N LYS A 55 16.82 -8.00 -4.08
CA LYS A 55 16.47 -9.24 -4.78
C LYS A 55 17.00 -9.19 -6.24
N PRO A 56 17.03 -10.31 -6.96
CA PRO A 56 17.26 -10.30 -8.40
C PRO A 56 16.37 -9.28 -9.09
N GLU A 57 16.87 -8.65 -10.14
CA GLU A 57 16.10 -7.68 -10.92
C GLU A 57 14.83 -8.33 -11.49
N ASP A 58 13.71 -7.66 -11.29
CA ASP A 58 12.43 -8.08 -11.86
C ASP A 58 12.23 -7.35 -13.19
N LEU A 59 12.19 -8.13 -14.27
CA LEU A 59 12.03 -7.64 -15.64
C LEU A 59 10.57 -7.67 -16.11
N SER A 60 9.63 -8.04 -15.24
CA SER A 60 8.21 -8.03 -15.56
C SER A 60 7.63 -6.60 -15.58
N ASP A 61 6.45 -6.46 -16.16
CA ASP A 61 5.71 -5.19 -16.17
C ASP A 61 5.35 -4.72 -14.75
N ASN A 62 5.38 -5.59 -13.75
CA ASN A 62 5.14 -5.21 -12.35
C ASN A 62 6.17 -4.20 -11.84
N ALA A 63 7.44 -4.31 -12.27
CA ALA A 63 8.47 -3.32 -11.94
C ALA A 63 8.16 -1.92 -12.51
N ASN A 64 7.30 -1.84 -13.53
CA ASN A 64 6.85 -0.60 -14.18
C ASN A 64 5.53 -0.06 -13.60
N SER A 65 4.98 -0.68 -12.55
CA SER A 65 3.72 -0.26 -11.93
C SER A 65 3.70 1.23 -11.61
N VAL A 66 2.53 1.83 -11.76
CA VAL A 66 2.27 3.18 -11.28
C VAL A 66 1.98 3.11 -9.79
N ALA A 67 2.79 3.80 -8.99
CA ALA A 67 2.53 3.98 -7.57
C ALA A 67 1.95 5.37 -7.31
N THR A 68 0.94 5.44 -6.47
CA THR A 68 0.21 6.67 -6.17
C THR A 68 0.13 6.93 -4.67
N LEU A 69 0.34 8.19 -4.32
CA LEU A 69 0.10 8.71 -2.98
C LEU A 69 -1.14 9.61 -3.02
N PHE A 70 -2.15 9.26 -2.23
CA PHE A 70 -3.33 10.08 -2.00
C PHE A 70 -3.13 10.87 -0.71
N SER A 71 -3.27 12.19 -0.80
CA SER A 71 -3.24 13.10 0.35
C SER A 71 -4.56 13.86 0.41
N PHE A 72 -5.24 13.82 1.55
CA PHE A 72 -6.52 14.47 1.78
C PHE A 72 -6.55 15.08 3.18
N GLY A 73 -6.29 16.38 3.30
CA GLY A 73 -5.99 16.99 4.59
C GLY A 73 -4.75 16.32 5.23
N ASN A 74 -4.90 15.81 6.44
CA ASN A 74 -3.84 15.07 7.13
C ASN A 74 -3.79 13.58 6.75
N PHE A 75 -4.85 13.04 6.14
CA PHE A 75 -4.92 11.64 5.75
C PHE A 75 -4.04 11.32 4.55
N ARG A 76 -3.33 10.18 4.61
CA ARG A 76 -2.43 9.70 3.55
C ARG A 76 -2.63 8.22 3.27
N PHE A 77 -2.85 7.89 2.02
CA PHE A 77 -3.01 6.52 1.54
C PHE A 77 -2.02 6.22 0.42
N LEU A 78 -1.32 5.10 0.55
CA LEU A 78 -0.32 4.64 -0.42
C LEU A 78 -0.80 3.39 -1.14
N ASP A 79 -0.83 3.46 -2.47
CA ASP A 79 -1.08 2.34 -3.38
C ASP A 79 0.05 2.27 -4.41
N CYS A 80 0.79 1.18 -4.41
CA CYS A 80 1.90 0.96 -5.34
C CYS A 80 1.59 -0.12 -6.39
N GLY A 81 0.34 -0.56 -6.50
CA GLY A 81 -0.03 -1.64 -7.43
C GLY A 81 0.79 -2.91 -7.20
N ASP A 82 1.43 -3.41 -8.23
CA ASP A 82 2.27 -4.62 -8.17
C ASP A 82 3.79 -4.27 -8.17
N LEU A 83 4.16 -3.05 -7.73
CA LEU A 83 5.54 -2.57 -7.69
C LEU A 83 6.45 -3.57 -6.98
N THR A 84 7.65 -3.76 -7.49
CA THR A 84 8.54 -4.85 -7.05
C THR A 84 9.58 -4.39 -6.03
N TRP A 85 10.13 -5.32 -5.27
CA TRP A 85 10.99 -5.19 -4.12
C TRP A 85 12.10 -4.12 -4.24
N ASN A 86 12.85 -4.14 -5.36
CA ASN A 86 13.95 -3.22 -5.54
C ASN A 86 13.47 -1.79 -5.84
N VAL A 87 12.37 -1.65 -6.58
CA VAL A 87 11.79 -0.34 -6.89
C VAL A 87 11.12 0.26 -5.66
N GLU A 88 10.46 -0.57 -4.82
CA GLU A 88 9.94 -0.15 -3.52
C GLU A 88 11.03 0.46 -2.61
N SER A 89 12.22 -0.18 -2.57
CA SER A 89 13.36 0.37 -1.82
C SER A 89 13.81 1.72 -2.39
N LYS A 90 13.86 1.87 -3.71
CA LYS A 90 14.23 3.15 -4.37
C LYS A 90 13.27 4.29 -4.02
N LEU A 91 11.98 4.00 -3.76
CA LEU A 91 10.99 5.02 -3.39
C LEU A 91 11.35 5.80 -2.13
N VAL A 92 12.06 5.16 -1.21
CA VAL A 92 12.34 5.70 0.13
C VAL A 92 13.84 5.79 0.43
N THR A 93 14.69 5.51 -0.55
CA THR A 93 16.15 5.59 -0.38
C THR A 93 16.81 6.42 -1.50
N PRO A 94 17.86 7.16 -1.21
CA PRO A 94 18.54 7.37 0.08
C PRO A 94 17.75 8.25 1.07
N VAL A 95 16.69 8.90 0.64
CA VAL A 95 15.82 9.80 1.41
C VAL A 95 14.37 9.34 1.22
N ASN A 96 13.54 9.43 2.25
CA ASN A 96 12.11 9.13 2.16
C ASN A 96 11.30 10.38 1.77
N PRO A 97 10.91 10.56 0.50
CA PRO A 97 10.11 11.71 0.06
C PRO A 97 8.60 11.52 0.35
N ILE A 98 8.19 10.31 0.74
CA ILE A 98 6.78 9.98 1.00
C ILE A 98 6.37 10.44 2.39
N GLY A 99 7.24 10.26 3.40
CA GLY A 99 6.91 10.48 4.81
C GLY A 99 6.04 9.35 5.38
N ILE A 100 5.38 9.62 6.51
CA ILE A 100 4.50 8.68 7.20
C ILE A 100 3.12 8.68 6.54
N ILE A 101 2.46 7.52 6.51
CA ILE A 101 1.13 7.34 5.93
C ILE A 101 0.17 6.68 6.93
N ASP A 102 -1.13 6.81 6.70
CA ASP A 102 -2.17 6.18 7.51
C ASP A 102 -2.48 4.77 7.02
N VAL A 103 -2.76 4.62 5.73
CA VAL A 103 -3.19 3.36 5.15
C VAL A 103 -2.26 2.93 4.01
N TYR A 104 -1.86 1.69 4.05
CA TYR A 104 -1.07 1.02 3.01
C TYR A 104 -1.90 -0.06 2.32
N GLN A 105 -2.13 0.08 1.01
CA GLN A 105 -2.58 -1.05 0.22
C GLN A 105 -1.39 -1.98 0.01
N VAL A 106 -1.51 -3.20 0.53
CA VAL A 106 -0.42 -4.18 0.47
C VAL A 106 -0.12 -4.52 -0.99
N ASN A 107 1.10 -4.22 -1.41
CA ASN A 107 1.52 -4.34 -2.79
C ASN A 107 1.41 -5.78 -3.30
N HIS A 108 1.10 -5.91 -4.59
CA HIS A 108 1.16 -7.17 -5.32
C HIS A 108 0.39 -8.29 -4.62
N HIS A 109 -0.79 -7.96 -4.09
CA HIS A 109 -1.66 -8.90 -3.36
C HIS A 109 -1.01 -9.56 -2.13
N GLY A 110 0.12 -9.06 -1.67
CA GLY A 110 0.93 -9.68 -0.63
C GLY A 110 1.86 -10.79 -1.13
N LEU A 111 2.34 -10.71 -2.37
CA LEU A 111 3.40 -11.60 -2.87
C LEU A 111 4.77 -11.21 -2.33
N ALA A 112 5.65 -12.21 -2.16
CA ALA A 112 7.00 -12.02 -1.64
C ALA A 112 7.96 -11.25 -2.56
N SER A 113 7.60 -11.06 -3.84
CA SER A 113 8.34 -10.21 -4.79
C SER A 113 8.21 -8.71 -4.50
N SER A 114 7.38 -8.35 -3.53
CA SER A 114 7.06 -6.99 -3.10
C SER A 114 7.02 -6.89 -1.58
N ASN A 115 6.58 -5.74 -1.04
CA ASN A 115 6.45 -5.47 0.39
C ASN A 115 7.79 -5.42 1.13
N ASN A 116 8.71 -4.62 0.59
CA ASN A 116 10.05 -4.46 1.13
C ASN A 116 10.02 -3.85 2.54
N PRO A 117 10.70 -4.46 3.54
CA PRO A 117 10.74 -3.93 4.90
C PRO A 117 11.29 -2.50 5.00
N ILE A 118 12.18 -2.08 4.07
CA ILE A 118 12.67 -0.69 4.02
C ILE A 118 11.51 0.25 3.68
N LEU A 119 10.64 -0.09 2.71
CA LEU A 119 9.47 0.72 2.41
C LEU A 119 8.57 0.82 3.63
N LEU A 120 8.13 -0.33 4.18
CA LEU A 120 7.19 -0.37 5.31
C LEU A 120 7.71 0.34 6.56
N GLY A 121 8.97 0.12 6.90
CA GLY A 121 9.62 0.79 8.04
C GLY A 121 9.80 2.29 7.84
N SER A 122 9.88 2.76 6.58
CA SER A 122 10.04 4.18 6.25
C SER A 122 8.72 4.94 6.22
N VAL A 123 7.65 4.32 5.70
CA VAL A 123 6.34 4.96 5.58
C VAL A 123 5.43 4.70 6.79
N GLN A 124 5.75 3.73 7.63
CA GLN A 124 5.13 3.45 8.93
C GLN A 124 3.60 3.49 8.93
N PRO A 125 2.90 2.69 8.10
CA PRO A 125 1.44 2.73 8.01
C PRO A 125 0.80 2.34 9.34
N THR A 126 -0.35 2.96 9.66
CA THR A 126 -1.17 2.57 10.82
C THR A 126 -2.05 1.37 10.50
N VAL A 127 -2.54 1.29 9.26
CA VAL A 127 -3.38 0.18 8.77
C VAL A 127 -2.84 -0.36 7.47
N SER A 128 -2.87 -1.67 7.30
CA SER A 128 -2.64 -2.32 6.01
C SER A 128 -3.91 -3.02 5.51
N VAL A 129 -4.16 -2.91 4.21
CA VAL A 129 -5.27 -3.60 3.54
C VAL A 129 -4.70 -4.46 2.43
N MET A 130 -4.87 -5.76 2.52
CA MET A 130 -4.35 -6.73 1.56
C MET A 130 -5.44 -7.18 0.60
N ASN A 131 -5.29 -6.83 -0.67
CA ASN A 131 -6.19 -7.24 -1.75
C ASN A 131 -5.76 -8.62 -2.30
N ASN A 132 -5.74 -9.63 -1.43
CA ASN A 132 -5.36 -11.00 -1.76
C ASN A 132 -6.57 -11.82 -2.24
N GLY A 133 -6.28 -12.93 -2.95
CA GLY A 133 -7.25 -13.99 -3.22
C GLY A 133 -7.17 -15.10 -2.16
N HIS A 134 -8.10 -16.06 -2.24
CA HIS A 134 -8.09 -17.24 -1.34
C HIS A 134 -6.88 -18.16 -1.55
N THR A 135 -6.27 -18.13 -2.75
CA THR A 135 -5.05 -18.90 -3.08
C THR A 135 -3.92 -18.04 -3.65
N LYS A 136 -4.15 -16.73 -3.91
CA LYS A 136 -3.16 -15.79 -4.47
C LYS A 136 -2.78 -14.74 -3.42
N GLY A 137 -1.52 -14.44 -3.32
CA GLY A 137 -1.01 -13.42 -2.40
C GLY A 137 -0.91 -13.90 -0.95
N CYS A 138 -0.83 -12.98 -0.01
CA CYS A 138 -0.69 -13.28 1.44
C CYS A 138 0.39 -14.33 1.72
N THR A 139 1.58 -14.15 1.14
CA THR A 139 2.67 -15.12 1.33
C THR A 139 3.23 -15.03 2.75
N PRO A 140 3.80 -16.13 3.29
CA PRO A 140 4.37 -16.13 4.64
C PRO A 140 5.36 -15.00 4.89
N GLN A 141 6.24 -14.72 3.92
CA GLN A 141 7.22 -13.63 4.04
C GLN A 141 6.55 -12.26 4.17
N THR A 142 5.55 -11.96 3.33
CA THR A 142 4.83 -10.68 3.39
C THR A 142 4.04 -10.55 4.66
N PHE A 143 3.31 -11.60 5.06
CA PHE A 143 2.55 -11.60 6.31
C PHE A 143 3.46 -11.36 7.52
N ALA A 144 4.61 -12.03 7.58
CA ALA A 144 5.60 -11.82 8.64
C ALA A 144 6.15 -10.39 8.64
N THR A 145 6.43 -9.80 7.45
CA THR A 145 6.92 -8.41 7.35
C THR A 145 5.88 -7.42 7.87
N LEU A 146 4.62 -7.57 7.47
CA LEU A 146 3.52 -6.70 7.94
C LEU A 146 3.35 -6.82 9.46
N ASN A 147 3.36 -8.05 9.98
CA ASN A 147 3.22 -8.32 11.42
C ASN A 147 4.39 -7.78 12.24
N ALA A 148 5.60 -7.76 11.68
CA ALA A 148 6.78 -7.18 12.32
C ALA A 148 6.83 -5.64 12.26
N THR A 149 6.00 -5.00 11.42
CA THR A 149 5.95 -3.55 11.26
C THR A 149 5.16 -2.93 12.41
N LYS A 150 5.86 -2.44 13.43
CA LYS A 150 5.29 -2.00 14.72
C LYS A 150 4.23 -0.89 14.62
N SER A 151 4.26 -0.10 13.57
CA SER A 151 3.27 0.97 13.33
C SER A 151 1.89 0.41 12.95
N ILE A 152 1.82 -0.78 12.32
CA ILE A 152 0.57 -1.40 11.90
C ILE A 152 -0.23 -1.86 13.12
N LYS A 153 -1.43 -1.32 13.29
CA LYS A 153 -2.38 -1.64 14.37
C LYS A 153 -3.48 -2.60 13.91
N ALA A 154 -3.79 -2.60 12.61
CA ALA A 154 -4.78 -3.49 12.01
C ALA A 154 -4.34 -3.92 10.61
N MET A 155 -4.50 -5.21 10.33
CA MET A 155 -4.21 -5.81 9.02
C MET A 155 -5.51 -6.39 8.46
N TYR A 156 -6.09 -5.73 7.45
CA TYR A 156 -7.28 -6.22 6.76
C TYR A 156 -6.90 -7.11 5.58
N GLN A 157 -7.71 -8.14 5.32
CA GLN A 157 -7.61 -9.00 4.15
C GLN A 157 -8.92 -9.02 3.39
N VAL A 158 -8.86 -8.97 2.04
CA VAL A 158 -10.06 -9.15 1.22
C VAL A 158 -10.51 -10.60 1.23
N HIS A 159 -9.57 -11.55 1.20
CA HIS A 159 -9.88 -12.97 1.30
C HIS A 159 -9.04 -13.67 2.37
N LYS A 160 -9.64 -14.68 2.99
CA LYS A 160 -8.90 -15.64 3.82
C LYS A 160 -7.94 -16.44 2.91
N ASN A 161 -6.69 -16.55 3.34
CA ASN A 161 -5.74 -17.48 2.72
C ASN A 161 -6.15 -18.91 3.08
N LEU A 162 -6.53 -19.69 2.07
CA LEU A 162 -6.99 -21.08 2.20
C LEU A 162 -5.94 -22.09 1.69
N ARG A 163 -4.70 -21.67 1.47
CA ARG A 163 -3.60 -22.56 1.10
C ARG A 163 -3.14 -23.40 2.33
N LYS A 164 -2.16 -24.29 2.10
CA LYS A 164 -1.55 -25.11 3.16
C LYS A 164 -0.86 -24.29 4.27
N ASP A 165 -0.47 -23.03 3.94
CA ASP A 165 0.11 -22.04 4.86
C ASP A 165 -0.98 -21.12 5.46
N SER A 166 -2.15 -21.67 5.77
CA SER A 166 -3.34 -20.93 6.23
C SER A 166 -3.19 -20.30 7.62
N GLU A 167 -2.11 -20.55 8.34
CA GLU A 167 -1.74 -19.81 9.55
C GLU A 167 -1.40 -18.34 9.26
N ASN A 168 -1.04 -18.00 8.02
CA ASN A 168 -0.79 -16.63 7.60
C ASN A 168 -2.10 -15.95 7.22
N ASN A 169 -2.91 -15.66 8.21
CA ASN A 169 -4.13 -14.87 8.14
C ASN A 169 -4.20 -13.93 9.34
N THR A 170 -4.82 -12.78 9.15
CA THR A 170 -5.26 -11.94 10.27
C THR A 170 -6.46 -12.56 10.98
N THR A 171 -6.98 -11.90 12.03
CA THR A 171 -8.18 -12.38 12.72
C THR A 171 -9.40 -12.34 11.82
N ASP A 172 -10.35 -13.24 12.04
CA ASP A 172 -11.51 -13.42 11.16
C ASP A 172 -12.39 -12.15 11.03
N GLU A 173 -12.37 -11.27 12.04
CA GLU A 173 -13.10 -10.00 12.02
C GLU A 173 -12.56 -9.02 10.96
N LEU A 174 -11.27 -9.14 10.63
CA LEU A 174 -10.57 -8.28 9.67
C LEU A 174 -10.51 -8.90 8.26
N ILE A 175 -11.22 -10.00 8.01
CA ILE A 175 -11.27 -10.67 6.71
C ILE A 175 -12.65 -10.54 6.09
N ALA A 176 -12.72 -9.95 4.88
CA ALA A 176 -14.00 -9.70 4.23
C ALA A 176 -14.66 -10.98 3.67
N ASN A 177 -13.89 -11.89 3.06
CA ASN A 177 -14.40 -13.13 2.48
C ASN A 177 -13.65 -14.32 3.08
N LYS A 178 -14.37 -15.21 3.76
CA LYS A 178 -13.80 -16.31 4.55
C LYS A 178 -13.87 -17.66 3.86
N THR A 179 -14.58 -17.73 2.74
CA THR A 179 -14.87 -18.96 2.01
C THR A 179 -14.06 -19.06 0.73
N ASP A 180 -14.10 -20.23 0.08
CA ASP A 180 -13.50 -20.47 -1.22
C ASP A 180 -14.16 -19.66 -2.35
N ARG A 181 -13.64 -19.81 -3.57
CA ARG A 181 -14.09 -19.10 -4.75
C ARG A 181 -15.57 -19.32 -5.06
N ASP A 182 -16.05 -20.56 -4.94
CA ASP A 182 -17.37 -20.94 -5.42
C ASP A 182 -18.49 -20.42 -4.49
N SER A 183 -18.19 -20.26 -3.21
CA SER A 183 -19.10 -19.73 -2.21
C SER A 183 -18.85 -18.25 -1.85
N CYS A 184 -17.88 -17.59 -2.51
CA CYS A 184 -17.52 -16.21 -2.25
C CYS A 184 -18.63 -15.24 -2.67
N LYS A 185 -19.04 -14.37 -1.75
CA LYS A 185 -20.08 -13.34 -1.99
C LYS A 185 -19.51 -11.99 -2.43
N GLY A 186 -18.20 -11.86 -2.57
CA GLY A 186 -17.55 -10.64 -3.03
C GLY A 186 -17.67 -9.47 -2.06
N HIS A 187 -17.60 -9.74 -0.76
CA HIS A 187 -17.55 -8.69 0.24
C HIS A 187 -16.27 -7.85 0.11
N TYR A 188 -16.33 -6.60 0.53
CA TYR A 188 -15.25 -5.64 0.37
C TYR A 188 -14.84 -5.00 1.71
N VAL A 189 -13.62 -4.50 1.74
CA VAL A 189 -13.13 -3.59 2.77
C VAL A 189 -13.40 -2.16 2.30
N LYS A 190 -14.07 -1.36 3.13
CA LYS A 190 -14.41 0.04 2.85
C LYS A 190 -13.54 0.97 3.68
N MET A 191 -12.95 1.95 3.02
CA MET A 191 -12.31 3.08 3.66
C MET A 191 -13.16 4.33 3.47
N ALA A 192 -13.38 5.08 4.53
CA ALA A 192 -14.06 6.38 4.50
C ALA A 192 -13.24 7.38 5.30
N VAL A 193 -13.02 8.57 4.74
CA VAL A 193 -12.26 9.65 5.35
C VAL A 193 -13.22 10.82 5.61
N SER A 194 -13.09 11.46 6.79
CA SER A 194 -13.88 12.64 7.13
C SER A 194 -13.60 13.80 6.15
N PRO A 195 -14.56 14.73 5.95
CA PRO A 195 -14.41 15.81 4.96
C PRO A 195 -13.22 16.73 5.21
N ASP A 196 -12.75 16.85 6.44
CA ASP A 196 -11.57 17.62 6.84
C ASP A 196 -10.24 16.85 6.68
N GLY A 197 -10.31 15.52 6.49
CA GLY A 197 -9.15 14.67 6.37
C GLY A 197 -8.48 14.31 7.69
N ASP A 198 -9.11 14.58 8.85
CA ASP A 198 -8.50 14.39 10.17
C ASP A 198 -8.79 13.01 10.79
N SER A 199 -9.80 12.31 10.27
CA SER A 199 -10.14 10.96 10.73
C SER A 199 -10.55 10.05 9.58
N TYR A 200 -10.38 8.75 9.77
CA TYR A 200 -10.83 7.74 8.81
C TYR A 200 -11.35 6.49 9.51
N THR A 201 -12.16 5.75 8.81
CA THR A 201 -12.70 4.46 9.25
C THR A 201 -12.44 3.40 8.19
N ILE A 202 -11.95 2.24 8.63
CA ILE A 202 -11.89 1.03 7.79
C ILE A 202 -12.96 0.07 8.30
N SER A 203 -13.78 -0.45 7.40
CA SER A 203 -14.91 -1.30 7.76
C SER A 203 -15.09 -2.45 6.79
N ILE A 204 -15.76 -3.50 7.26
CA ILE A 204 -16.27 -4.61 6.45
C ILE A 204 -17.80 -4.62 6.65
N PRO A 205 -18.57 -3.89 5.82
CA PRO A 205 -20.01 -3.69 6.05
C PRO A 205 -20.81 -4.99 6.15
N ALA A 206 -20.37 -6.03 5.43
CA ALA A 206 -21.03 -7.34 5.45
C ALA A 206 -20.99 -8.05 6.81
N HIS A 207 -20.09 -7.66 7.69
CA HIS A 207 -19.91 -8.24 9.03
C HIS A 207 -20.26 -7.26 10.16
N GLY A 208 -20.68 -6.04 9.82
CA GLY A 208 -20.93 -4.97 10.80
C GLY A 208 -19.66 -4.52 11.53
N HIS A 209 -18.47 -4.79 10.98
CA HIS A 209 -17.18 -4.39 11.56
C HIS A 209 -16.81 -2.97 11.12
N SER A 210 -16.38 -2.13 12.06
CA SER A 210 -15.86 -0.78 11.82
C SER A 210 -14.92 -0.34 12.95
#